data_041e594295005952e6a3219c40610c68
#
_entry.id   041e594295005952e6a3219c40610c68
#
_cell.length_a   1.000
_cell.length_b   1.000
_cell.length_c   1.000
_cell.angle_alpha   90.00
_cell.angle_beta   90.00
_cell.angle_gamma   90.00
#
_symmetry.space_group_name_H-M   'P 1'
#
loop_
_entity.id
_entity.type
_entity.pdbx_description
1 polymer ?
#
loop_
_entity_poly.entity_id
_entity_poly.type
_entity_poly.pdbx_seq_one_letter_code
_entity_poly.pdbx_strand_id
1 'polypeptide(L)'
;FKKVYFDPNKDRQIAIYIPAEDVIVPYGASHIESAERVTHIMRKTKNELKKLQVSGFYRDMELNDPQPYHTDIEQRKAEEGGYSITDDDRYALYEVHADLVIEGVDDSDDEIAKPYVVTIERGTNNVLAVRRNWDPEDPLMEKRQHFVHYVYVPGFGFYGLGLIHIIGGYARAGTSIIRQLVDAGTLSNLPGGIKSRGLRIKGDDTPIEPGEWRDVDVPSGSIRDNIMPLPYKEPSQVLVTLLNQITTEGRRLGAISDMNISDMS
;
A
#
# COMPACT_ATOMS: atom_id res chain seq x y z
N PHE A 1 2.16 10.35 6.83
CA PHE A 1 2.43 11.23 7.99
C PHE A 1 3.90 11.19 8.36
N LYS A 2 4.34 12.24 9.06
CA LYS A 2 5.61 12.28 9.76
C LYS A 2 5.35 12.58 11.23
N LYS A 3 6.02 11.86 12.13
CA LYS A 3 6.05 12.21 13.55
C LYS A 3 7.41 12.79 13.88
N VAL A 4 7.41 13.92 14.55
CA VAL A 4 8.61 14.61 15.02
C VAL A 4 8.60 14.64 16.54
N TYR A 5 9.67 14.19 17.14
CA TYR A 5 9.83 14.20 18.61
C TYR A 5 11.30 14.35 19.00
N PHE A 6 11.53 14.80 20.21
CA PHE A 6 12.87 14.84 20.79
C PHE A 6 13.17 13.50 21.47
N ASP A 7 14.29 12.88 21.11
CA ASP A 7 14.78 11.65 21.74
C ASP A 7 15.85 12.01 22.76
N PRO A 8 15.55 11.93 24.07
CA PRO A 8 16.50 12.32 25.11
C PRO A 8 17.74 11.41 25.18
N ASN A 9 17.63 10.16 24.70
CA ASN A 9 18.77 9.24 24.67
C ASN A 9 19.80 9.60 23.59
N LYS A 10 19.34 10.24 22.51
CA LYS A 10 20.16 10.65 21.38
C LYS A 10 20.42 12.13 21.34
N ASP A 11 19.85 12.89 22.27
CA ASP A 11 19.92 14.34 22.41
C ASP A 11 19.66 15.07 21.10
N ARG A 12 18.64 14.62 20.35
CA ARG A 12 18.28 15.22 19.07
C ARG A 12 16.82 15.02 18.71
N GLN A 13 16.34 15.87 17.82
CA GLN A 13 15.05 15.69 17.18
C GLN A 13 15.12 14.52 16.17
N ILE A 14 14.11 13.68 16.19
CA ILE A 14 13.92 12.57 15.28
C ILE A 14 12.61 12.76 14.54
N ALA A 15 12.66 12.51 13.21
CA ALA A 15 11.48 12.45 12.37
C ALA A 15 11.32 11.03 11.82
N ILE A 16 10.18 10.41 12.08
CA ILE A 16 9.85 9.08 11.56
C ILE A 16 8.66 9.16 10.62
N TYR A 17 8.68 8.33 9.57
CA TYR A 17 7.52 8.12 8.71
C TYR A 17 6.50 7.22 9.40
N ILE A 18 5.23 7.58 9.29
CA ILE A 18 4.11 6.77 9.78
C ILE A 18 3.14 6.54 8.61
N PRO A 19 2.81 5.28 8.30
CA PRO A 19 1.77 4.96 7.35
C PRO A 19 0.42 5.56 7.75
N ALA A 20 -0.44 5.85 6.78
CA ALA A 20 -1.77 6.42 7.07
C ALA A 20 -2.65 5.46 7.88
N GLU A 21 -2.45 4.17 7.71
CA GLU A 21 -3.16 3.09 8.44
C GLU A 21 -2.82 3.00 9.93
N ASP A 22 -1.65 3.52 10.33
CA ASP A 22 -1.20 3.55 11.73
C ASP A 22 -1.56 4.86 12.46
N VAL A 23 -2.29 5.78 11.80
CA VAL A 23 -2.78 7.03 12.40
C VAL A 23 -4.29 7.03 12.40
N ILE A 24 -4.90 7.09 13.58
CA ILE A 24 -6.35 7.10 13.76
C ILE A 24 -6.76 8.47 14.33
N VAL A 25 -7.73 9.09 13.68
CA VAL A 25 -8.34 10.35 14.11
C VAL A 25 -9.86 10.19 14.21
N PRO A 26 -10.57 11.04 14.94
CA PRO A 26 -12.03 11.06 14.95
C PRO A 26 -12.60 11.32 13.55
N TYR A 27 -13.75 10.74 13.24
CA TYR A 27 -14.38 10.85 11.93
C TYR A 27 -14.65 12.30 11.48
N GLY A 28 -14.95 13.19 12.41
CA GLY A 28 -15.21 14.62 12.14
C GLY A 28 -13.96 15.49 12.00
N ALA A 29 -12.75 14.92 12.16
CA ALA A 29 -11.53 15.71 12.06
C ALA A 29 -11.27 16.15 10.62
N SER A 30 -11.03 17.45 10.43
CA SER A 30 -10.64 18.02 9.12
C SER A 30 -9.13 18.17 9.00
N HIS A 31 -8.48 18.54 10.10
CA HIS A 31 -7.03 18.77 10.19
C HIS A 31 -6.45 18.09 11.43
N ILE A 32 -5.17 17.72 11.36
CA ILE A 32 -4.50 17.06 12.48
C ILE A 32 -4.35 17.98 13.70
N GLU A 33 -4.22 19.28 13.45
CA GLU A 33 -4.06 20.30 14.49
C GLU A 33 -5.35 20.51 15.29
N SER A 34 -6.50 20.44 14.62
CA SER A 34 -7.83 20.60 15.22
C SER A 34 -8.45 19.29 15.70
N ALA A 35 -7.79 18.15 15.47
CA ALA A 35 -8.30 16.86 15.90
C ALA A 35 -8.26 16.77 17.44
N GLU A 36 -9.41 16.42 18.04
CA GLU A 36 -9.53 16.21 19.50
C GLU A 36 -8.64 15.07 19.98
N ARG A 37 -8.44 14.07 19.14
CA ARG A 37 -7.60 12.92 19.44
C ARG A 37 -6.82 12.48 18.19
N VAL A 38 -5.53 12.21 18.38
CA VAL A 38 -4.68 11.55 17.38
C VAL A 38 -4.09 10.31 18.00
N THR A 39 -4.34 9.15 17.46
CA THR A 39 -3.80 7.87 17.95
C THR A 39 -2.81 7.31 16.93
N HIS A 40 -1.60 7.03 17.39
CA HIS A 40 -0.56 6.38 16.61
C HIS A 40 -0.41 4.92 17.08
N ILE A 41 -0.55 3.99 16.14
CA ILE A 41 -0.36 2.56 16.38
C ILE A 41 1.14 2.26 16.22
N MET A 42 1.76 1.76 17.27
CA MET A 42 3.17 1.36 17.25
C MET A 42 3.29 -0.13 17.50
N ARG A 43 4.24 -0.76 16.83
CA ARG A 43 4.60 -2.16 17.07
C ARG A 43 5.98 -2.21 17.70
N LYS A 44 6.10 -2.85 18.87
CA LYS A 44 7.35 -2.96 19.66
C LYS A 44 7.65 -4.40 20.02
N THR A 45 8.90 -4.80 19.87
CA THR A 45 9.38 -6.09 20.34
C THR A 45 9.44 -6.12 21.88
N LYS A 46 9.39 -7.32 22.46
CA LYS A 46 9.53 -7.51 23.93
C LYS A 46 10.80 -6.85 24.48
N ASN A 47 11.91 -6.97 23.74
CA ASN A 47 13.19 -6.38 24.14
C ASN A 47 13.16 -4.84 24.12
N GLU A 48 12.54 -4.23 23.08
CA GLU A 48 12.38 -2.77 23.02
C GLU A 48 11.54 -2.25 24.19
N LEU A 49 10.43 -2.93 24.49
CA LEU A 49 9.58 -2.57 25.62
C LEU A 49 10.34 -2.67 26.96
N LYS A 50 11.08 -3.77 27.16
CA LYS A 50 11.85 -3.93 28.40
C LYS A 50 12.94 -2.86 28.55
N LYS A 51 13.62 -2.49 27.47
CA LYS A 51 14.56 -1.36 27.48
C LYS A 51 13.89 -0.04 27.88
N LEU A 52 12.68 0.21 27.39
CA LEU A 52 11.91 1.42 27.73
C LEU A 52 11.38 1.39 29.16
N GLN A 53 11.07 0.21 29.70
CA GLN A 53 10.73 0.05 31.12
C GLN A 53 11.95 0.31 32.03
N VAL A 54 13.10 -0.32 31.71
CA VAL A 54 14.35 -0.12 32.48
C VAL A 54 14.82 1.33 32.46
N SER A 55 14.64 2.04 31.35
CA SER A 55 14.97 3.48 31.25
C SER A 55 13.97 4.40 31.98
N GLY A 56 12.90 3.85 32.56
CA GLY A 56 11.85 4.62 33.22
C GLY A 56 10.93 5.36 32.24
N PHE A 57 11.07 5.09 30.94
CA PHE A 57 10.21 5.68 29.92
C PHE A 57 8.79 5.09 29.98
N TYR A 58 8.67 3.79 30.19
CA TYR A 58 7.42 3.11 30.47
C TYR A 58 7.40 2.57 31.89
N ARG A 59 6.21 2.43 32.43
CA ARG A 59 5.99 1.82 33.76
C ARG A 59 6.52 0.39 33.74
N ASP A 60 7.28 -0.01 34.77
CA ASP A 60 7.72 -1.40 34.93
C ASP A 60 6.54 -2.24 35.41
N MET A 61 6.11 -3.12 34.53
CA MET A 61 5.00 -4.06 34.76
C MET A 61 5.21 -5.30 33.91
N GLU A 62 4.70 -6.42 34.37
CA GLU A 62 4.65 -7.63 33.56
C GLU A 62 3.60 -7.49 32.47
N LEU A 63 4.00 -7.77 31.26
CA LEU A 63 3.12 -7.82 30.10
C LEU A 63 2.90 -9.29 29.72
N ASN A 64 1.68 -9.62 29.36
CA ASN A 64 1.35 -10.93 28.79
C ASN A 64 2.11 -11.14 27.47
N ASP A 65 2.10 -12.35 26.93
CA ASP A 65 2.67 -12.56 25.61
C ASP A 65 1.96 -11.73 24.56
N PRO A 66 2.69 -11.24 23.53
CA PRO A 66 2.12 -10.40 22.51
C PRO A 66 1.02 -11.14 21.76
N GLN A 67 -0.10 -10.47 21.55
CA GLN A 67 -1.19 -11.01 20.74
C GLN A 67 -1.02 -10.55 19.30
N PRO A 68 -1.06 -11.47 18.32
CA PRO A 68 -1.02 -11.12 16.91
C PRO A 68 -2.06 -10.06 16.57
N TYR A 69 -1.64 -9.05 15.85
CA TYR A 69 -2.51 -7.98 15.40
C TYR A 69 -2.27 -7.66 13.94
N HIS A 70 -3.20 -8.08 13.12
CA HIS A 70 -3.22 -7.75 11.69
C HIS A 70 -4.47 -6.94 11.40
N THR A 71 -4.30 -5.86 10.68
CA THR A 71 -5.42 -5.07 10.19
C THR A 71 -5.98 -5.72 8.92
N ASP A 72 -7.27 -5.47 8.62
CA ASP A 72 -7.90 -5.93 7.36
C ASP A 72 -7.10 -5.43 6.13
N ILE A 73 -6.45 -4.28 6.25
CA ILE A 73 -5.62 -3.71 5.20
C ILE A 73 -4.36 -4.55 4.98
N GLU A 74 -3.69 -4.98 6.06
CA GLU A 74 -2.51 -5.86 5.97
C GLU A 74 -2.87 -7.20 5.37
N GLN A 75 -4.01 -7.78 5.76
CA GLN A 75 -4.51 -9.03 5.17
C GLN A 75 -4.73 -8.90 3.66
N ARG A 76 -5.43 -7.87 3.22
CA ARG A 76 -5.64 -7.61 1.78
C ARG A 76 -4.36 -7.38 1.02
N LYS A 77 -3.40 -6.64 1.59
CA LYS A 77 -2.08 -6.44 0.98
C LYS A 77 -1.33 -7.75 0.80
N ALA A 78 -1.41 -8.65 1.78
CA ALA A 78 -0.78 -9.97 1.70
C ALA A 78 -1.46 -10.85 0.64
N GLU A 79 -2.79 -10.89 0.61
CA GLU A 79 -3.56 -11.62 -0.39
C GLU A 79 -3.25 -11.13 -1.82
N GLU A 80 -3.25 -9.81 -2.05
CA GLU A 80 -2.90 -9.22 -3.35
C GLU A 80 -1.43 -9.41 -3.71
N GLY A 81 -0.54 -9.42 -2.73
CA GLY A 81 0.89 -9.66 -2.89
C GLY A 81 1.26 -11.14 -3.03
N GLY A 82 0.32 -12.06 -2.77
CA GLY A 82 0.53 -13.51 -2.87
C GLY A 82 1.45 -14.08 -1.79
N TYR A 83 1.54 -13.44 -0.61
CA TYR A 83 2.29 -13.91 0.54
C TYR A 83 1.38 -14.12 1.75
N SER A 84 1.79 -15.02 2.65
CA SER A 84 1.08 -15.25 3.91
C SER A 84 1.57 -14.31 4.98
N ILE A 85 0.65 -13.74 5.77
CA ILE A 85 1.01 -12.99 6.96
C ILE A 85 1.52 -13.99 7.99
N THR A 86 2.69 -13.72 8.54
CA THR A 86 3.23 -14.46 9.67
C THR A 86 2.89 -13.69 10.95
N ASP A 87 2.49 -14.41 12.00
CA ASP A 87 2.29 -13.81 13.31
C ASP A 87 3.58 -13.11 13.75
N ASP A 88 3.43 -11.84 14.13
CA ASP A 88 4.53 -11.01 14.60
C ASP A 88 4.48 -10.98 16.14
N ASP A 89 5.58 -11.41 16.79
CA ASP A 89 5.75 -11.40 18.24
C ASP A 89 5.93 -9.97 18.81
N ARG A 90 5.31 -8.98 18.18
CA ARG A 90 5.35 -7.59 18.62
C ARG A 90 4.09 -7.20 19.36
N TYR A 91 4.28 -6.39 20.38
CA TYR A 91 3.19 -5.73 21.08
C TYR A 91 2.65 -4.57 20.25
N ALA A 92 1.34 -4.50 20.10
CA ALA A 92 0.66 -3.34 19.53
C ALA A 92 0.39 -2.32 20.64
N LEU A 93 0.92 -1.12 20.48
CA LEU A 93 0.76 -0.01 21.40
C LEU A 93 -0.05 1.10 20.76
N TYR A 94 -0.98 1.66 21.49
CA TYR A 94 -1.69 2.89 21.14
C TYR A 94 -1.07 4.06 21.86
N GLU A 95 -0.45 4.97 21.13
CA GLU A 95 -0.02 6.27 21.63
C GLU A 95 -1.12 7.28 21.29
N VAL A 96 -1.86 7.66 22.30
CA VAL A 96 -3.03 8.53 22.20
C VAL A 96 -2.66 9.93 22.63
N HIS A 97 -2.77 10.89 21.72
CA HIS A 97 -2.66 12.31 21.98
C HIS A 97 -4.07 12.88 22.09
N ALA A 98 -4.49 13.32 23.28
CA ALA A 98 -5.83 13.82 23.53
C ALA A 98 -5.85 14.78 24.71
N ASP A 99 -6.88 15.61 24.76
CA ASP A 99 -7.14 16.47 25.90
C ASP A 99 -7.95 15.67 26.93
N LEU A 100 -7.43 15.56 28.14
CA LEU A 100 -7.98 14.74 29.22
C LEU A 100 -7.98 15.51 30.54
N VAL A 101 -8.93 15.17 31.40
CA VAL A 101 -8.94 15.54 32.82
C VAL A 101 -8.55 14.28 33.59
N ILE A 102 -7.43 14.35 34.33
CA ILE A 102 -6.93 13.21 35.12
C ILE A 102 -7.18 13.49 36.57
N GLU A 103 -8.07 12.72 37.23
CA GLU A 103 -8.36 12.80 38.64
C GLU A 103 -7.10 12.62 39.48
N GLY A 104 -6.93 13.48 40.52
CA GLY A 104 -5.77 13.45 41.39
C GLY A 104 -4.48 14.05 40.81
N VAL A 105 -4.51 14.53 39.56
CA VAL A 105 -3.40 15.22 38.89
C VAL A 105 -3.81 16.63 38.47
N ASP A 106 -5.05 16.78 38.01
CA ASP A 106 -5.61 18.03 37.47
C ASP A 106 -6.66 18.59 38.44
N ASP A 107 -6.28 18.74 39.69
CA ASP A 107 -7.15 19.23 40.77
C ASP A 107 -7.49 20.75 40.68
N SER A 108 -7.45 21.32 39.48
CA SER A 108 -7.92 22.68 39.28
C SER A 108 -9.45 22.71 39.25
N ASP A 109 -10.08 23.63 39.97
CA ASP A 109 -11.55 23.84 40.00
C ASP A 109 -12.17 24.14 38.62
N ASP A 110 -11.33 24.33 37.59
CA ASP A 110 -11.74 24.79 36.29
C ASP A 110 -12.20 23.65 35.34
N GLU A 111 -12.06 22.40 35.72
CA GLU A 111 -12.40 21.20 34.91
C GLU A 111 -11.90 21.25 33.45
N ILE A 112 -10.84 22.02 33.19
CA ILE A 112 -10.28 22.18 31.82
C ILE A 112 -9.47 20.94 31.45
N ALA A 113 -9.84 20.29 30.35
CA ALA A 113 -9.07 19.19 29.82
C ALA A 113 -7.70 19.69 29.30
N LYS A 114 -6.63 18.99 29.71
CA LYS A 114 -5.26 19.31 29.32
C LYS A 114 -4.71 18.30 28.31
N PRO A 115 -3.80 18.72 27.41
CA PRO A 115 -3.25 17.82 26.41
C PRO A 115 -2.27 16.80 27.04
N TYR A 116 -2.58 15.53 26.90
CA TYR A 116 -1.74 14.41 27.35
C TYR A 116 -1.37 13.48 26.20
N VAL A 117 -0.27 12.77 26.37
CA VAL A 117 0.11 11.60 25.58
C VAL A 117 0.01 10.38 26.46
N VAL A 118 -0.91 9.49 26.15
CA VAL A 118 -1.13 8.24 26.87
C VAL A 118 -0.72 7.06 26.00
N THR A 119 0.16 6.21 26.52
CA THR A 119 0.55 4.97 25.82
C THR A 119 -0.12 3.79 26.49
N ILE A 120 -0.87 3.02 25.70
CA ILE A 120 -1.67 1.88 26.15
C ILE A 120 -1.21 0.64 25.38
N GLU A 121 -1.01 -0.47 26.08
CA GLU A 121 -0.81 -1.77 25.44
C GLU A 121 -2.19 -2.34 25.07
N ARG A 122 -2.34 -2.75 23.79
CA ARG A 122 -3.62 -3.15 23.20
C ARG A 122 -4.19 -4.43 23.83
N GLY A 123 -3.35 -5.44 24.06
CA GLY A 123 -3.82 -6.77 24.47
C GLY A 123 -4.42 -6.78 25.87
N THR A 124 -3.82 -6.03 26.78
CA THR A 124 -4.23 -5.96 28.22
C THR A 124 -4.94 -4.67 28.57
N ASN A 125 -4.96 -3.68 27.69
CA ASN A 125 -5.39 -2.30 27.95
C ASN A 125 -4.63 -1.60 29.08
N ASN A 126 -3.44 -2.08 29.40
CA ASN A 126 -2.61 -1.50 30.42
C ASN A 126 -2.00 -0.16 29.97
N VAL A 127 -2.10 0.84 30.83
CA VAL A 127 -1.46 2.14 30.61
C VAL A 127 0.03 2.04 30.98
N LEU A 128 0.88 2.19 29.96
CA LEU A 128 2.34 2.12 30.11
C LEU A 128 2.96 3.48 30.47
N ALA A 129 2.40 4.56 29.97
CA ALA A 129 2.87 5.92 30.28
C ALA A 129 1.75 6.94 30.09
N VAL A 130 1.82 7.99 30.91
CA VAL A 130 1.03 9.22 30.75
C VAL A 130 2.01 10.39 30.81
N ARG A 131 1.95 11.28 29.84
CA ARG A 131 2.87 12.41 29.73
C ARG A 131 2.13 13.67 29.37
N ARG A 132 2.56 14.78 29.94
CA ARG A 132 2.10 16.10 29.56
C ARG A 132 2.55 16.45 28.14
N ASN A 133 1.66 17.01 27.34
CA ASN A 133 1.92 17.39 25.95
C ASN A 133 1.89 18.91 25.72
N TRP A 134 2.27 19.69 26.72
CA TRP A 134 2.39 21.15 26.67
C TRP A 134 3.70 21.61 27.28
N ASP A 135 4.02 22.86 27.11
CA ASP A 135 5.13 23.49 27.81
C ASP A 135 4.69 23.90 29.21
N PRO A 136 5.39 23.48 30.30
CA PRO A 136 5.07 23.89 31.66
C PRO A 136 5.07 25.41 31.88
N GLU A 137 5.81 26.16 31.05
CA GLU A 137 5.89 27.62 31.09
C GLU A 137 4.78 28.31 30.29
N ASP A 138 4.03 27.56 29.49
CA ASP A 138 2.92 28.08 28.70
C ASP A 138 1.64 28.17 29.56
N PRO A 139 1.13 29.37 29.83
CA PRO A 139 -0.08 29.55 30.62
C PRO A 139 -1.36 29.06 29.94
N LEU A 140 -1.35 28.94 28.61
CA LEU A 140 -2.48 28.44 27.82
C LEU A 140 -2.44 26.91 27.68
N MET A 141 -1.34 26.27 28.06
CA MET A 141 -1.13 24.81 27.94
C MET A 141 -1.44 24.28 26.54
N GLU A 142 -1.01 25.01 25.52
CA GLU A 142 -1.25 24.60 24.14
C GLU A 142 -0.55 23.27 23.82
N LYS A 143 -1.27 22.39 23.09
CA LYS A 143 -0.76 21.07 22.73
C LYS A 143 0.43 21.19 21.78
N ARG A 144 1.51 20.48 22.08
CA ARG A 144 2.66 20.35 21.18
C ARG A 144 2.27 19.49 19.98
N GLN A 145 2.55 19.99 18.80
CA GLN A 145 2.32 19.25 17.55
C GLN A 145 3.47 18.28 17.27
N HIS A 146 3.14 16.99 17.29
CA HIS A 146 4.10 15.93 16.97
C HIS A 146 3.94 15.36 15.56
N PHE A 147 2.81 15.60 14.93
CA PHE A 147 2.48 15.00 13.65
C PHE A 147 2.39 16.05 12.55
N VAL A 148 2.96 15.72 11.41
CA VAL A 148 2.85 16.51 10.18
C VAL A 148 2.11 15.67 9.14
N HIS A 149 1.02 16.20 8.64
CA HIS A 149 0.17 15.56 7.66
C HIS A 149 0.51 16.08 6.26
N TYR A 150 1.02 15.20 5.39
CA TYR A 150 1.28 15.50 3.99
C TYR A 150 0.18 14.93 3.14
N VAL A 151 -0.55 15.79 2.46
CA VAL A 151 -1.61 15.41 1.54
C VAL A 151 -1.14 15.71 0.13
N TYR A 152 -1.13 14.69 -0.74
CA TYR A 152 -0.77 14.87 -2.15
C TYR A 152 -1.91 15.54 -2.92
N VAL A 153 -3.11 14.99 -2.80
CA VAL A 153 -4.35 15.60 -3.32
C VAL A 153 -5.39 15.55 -2.21
N PRO A 154 -6.00 16.67 -1.84
CA PRO A 154 -7.09 16.70 -0.86
C PRO A 154 -8.25 15.78 -1.27
N GLY A 155 -8.74 14.98 -0.36
CA GLY A 155 -9.94 14.16 -0.51
C GLY A 155 -11.16 14.83 0.12
N PHE A 156 -12.24 14.08 0.28
CA PHE A 156 -13.47 14.53 0.92
C PHE A 156 -13.45 14.41 2.45
N GLY A 157 -12.37 13.95 3.04
CA GLY A 157 -12.19 13.75 4.47
C GLY A 157 -10.77 14.03 4.90
N PHE A 158 -10.43 13.58 6.10
CA PHE A 158 -9.10 13.76 6.68
C PHE A 158 -7.98 13.19 5.82
N TYR A 159 -8.18 11.99 5.28
CA TYR A 159 -7.19 11.33 4.41
C TYR A 159 -7.33 11.85 2.98
N GLY A 160 -6.20 12.23 2.39
CA GLY A 160 -6.13 12.63 0.99
C GLY A 160 -6.18 11.45 0.02
N LEU A 161 -6.26 11.78 -1.27
CA LEU A 161 -6.18 10.81 -2.35
C LEU A 161 -4.71 10.53 -2.68
N GLY A 162 -4.36 9.27 -2.81
CA GLY A 162 -3.04 8.84 -3.27
C GLY A 162 -2.96 8.79 -4.80
N LEU A 163 -1.74 8.67 -5.32
CA LEU A 163 -1.47 8.59 -6.76
C LEU A 163 -2.26 7.47 -7.46
N ILE A 164 -2.45 6.34 -6.78
CA ILE A 164 -3.21 5.20 -7.33
C ILE A 164 -4.67 5.56 -7.65
N HIS A 165 -5.28 6.45 -6.88
CA HIS A 165 -6.65 6.91 -7.13
C HIS A 165 -6.74 7.74 -8.42
N ILE A 166 -5.66 8.44 -8.78
CA ILE A 166 -5.60 9.32 -9.94
C ILE A 166 -5.28 8.53 -11.19
N ILE A 167 -4.23 7.72 -11.16
CA ILE A 167 -3.72 7.01 -12.34
C ILE A 167 -4.17 5.55 -12.45
N GLY A 168 -4.84 4.99 -11.43
CA GLY A 168 -5.22 3.58 -11.38
C GLY A 168 -6.11 3.15 -12.56
N GLY A 169 -7.01 4.03 -13.01
CA GLY A 169 -7.83 3.80 -14.20
C GLY A 169 -7.00 3.65 -15.48
N TYR A 170 -6.02 4.52 -15.65
CA TYR A 170 -5.09 4.48 -16.80
C TYR A 170 -4.20 3.25 -16.77
N ALA A 171 -3.66 2.89 -15.59
CA ALA A 171 -2.86 1.69 -15.41
C ALA A 171 -3.64 0.41 -15.75
N ARG A 172 -4.90 0.32 -15.31
CA ARG A 172 -5.78 -0.81 -15.64
C ARG A 172 -6.08 -0.88 -17.12
N ALA A 173 -6.43 0.24 -17.76
CA ALA A 173 -6.68 0.30 -19.20
C ALA A 173 -5.42 -0.08 -20.00
N GLY A 174 -4.26 0.46 -19.66
CA GLY A 174 -2.98 0.13 -20.29
C GLY A 174 -2.65 -1.35 -20.17
N THR A 175 -2.81 -1.96 -19.01
CA THR A 175 -2.60 -3.39 -18.80
C THR A 175 -3.54 -4.23 -19.67
N SER A 176 -4.81 -3.85 -19.78
CA SER A 176 -5.78 -4.54 -20.63
C SER A 176 -5.40 -4.48 -22.11
N ILE A 177 -4.94 -3.32 -22.59
CA ILE A 177 -4.50 -3.15 -23.99
C ILE A 177 -3.23 -3.97 -24.26
N ILE A 178 -2.27 -3.97 -23.36
CA ILE A 178 -1.04 -4.78 -23.50
C ILE A 178 -1.39 -6.26 -23.60
N ARG A 179 -2.29 -6.77 -22.76
CA ARG A 179 -2.75 -8.16 -22.83
C ARG A 179 -3.37 -8.47 -24.20
N GLN A 180 -4.27 -7.62 -24.71
CA GLN A 180 -4.88 -7.79 -26.03
C GLN A 180 -3.85 -7.79 -27.17
N LEU A 181 -2.83 -6.91 -27.09
CA LEU A 181 -1.75 -6.86 -28.07
C LEU A 181 -0.89 -8.14 -28.05
N VAL A 182 -0.56 -8.63 -26.85
CA VAL A 182 0.20 -9.88 -26.67
C VAL A 182 -0.60 -11.07 -27.18
N ASP A 183 -1.89 -11.16 -26.84
CA ASP A 183 -2.77 -12.25 -27.29
C ASP A 183 -2.91 -12.23 -28.83
N ALA A 184 -3.17 -11.05 -29.42
CA ALA A 184 -3.27 -10.91 -30.86
C ALA A 184 -1.94 -11.26 -31.57
N GLY A 185 -0.80 -10.82 -31.01
CA GLY A 185 0.53 -11.17 -31.52
C GLY A 185 0.82 -12.66 -31.44
N THR A 186 0.45 -13.30 -30.35
CA THR A 186 0.62 -14.75 -30.14
C THR A 186 -0.21 -15.54 -31.16
N LEU A 187 -1.49 -15.17 -31.34
CA LEU A 187 -2.37 -15.83 -32.29
C LEU A 187 -1.93 -15.59 -33.74
N SER A 188 -1.39 -14.41 -34.02
CA SER A 188 -0.86 -14.10 -35.37
C SER A 188 0.42 -14.88 -35.69
N ASN A 189 1.31 -15.06 -34.71
CA ASN A 189 2.58 -15.77 -34.88
C ASN A 189 2.43 -17.29 -34.81
N LEU A 190 1.43 -17.80 -34.10
CA LEU A 190 1.11 -19.21 -33.96
C LEU A 190 -0.32 -19.48 -34.43
N PRO A 191 -0.58 -19.34 -35.74
CA PRO A 191 -1.93 -19.48 -36.25
C PRO A 191 -2.42 -20.93 -36.16
N GLY A 192 -3.57 -21.08 -35.49
CA GLY A 192 -4.31 -22.36 -35.54
C GLY A 192 -5.08 -22.51 -36.85
N GLY A 193 -5.54 -23.70 -37.10
CA GLY A 193 -6.34 -24.00 -38.29
C GLY A 193 -7.40 -25.08 -38.03
N ILE A 194 -8.28 -25.25 -39.00
CA ILE A 194 -9.27 -26.32 -39.02
C ILE A 194 -8.82 -27.35 -40.05
N LYS A 195 -8.78 -28.63 -39.66
CA LYS A 195 -8.48 -29.73 -40.57
C LYS A 195 -9.72 -30.61 -40.79
N SER A 196 -9.88 -31.16 -42.00
CA SER A 196 -10.88 -32.15 -42.29
C SER A 196 -10.67 -33.41 -41.42
N ARG A 197 -11.78 -34.02 -40.95
CA ARG A 197 -11.71 -35.19 -40.04
C ARG A 197 -10.99 -36.40 -40.67
N GLY A 198 -10.92 -36.51 -41.98
CA GLY A 198 -10.23 -37.60 -42.71
C GLY A 198 -8.74 -37.36 -42.94
N LEU A 199 -8.24 -36.17 -42.70
CA LEU A 199 -6.84 -35.81 -42.88
C LEU A 199 -5.97 -36.42 -41.77
N ARG A 200 -5.01 -37.25 -42.10
CA ARG A 200 -4.04 -37.84 -41.16
C ARG A 200 -2.66 -37.22 -41.41
N ILE A 201 -2.10 -36.64 -40.36
CA ILE A 201 -0.74 -36.09 -40.37
C ILE A 201 0.11 -37.01 -39.52
N LYS A 202 1.21 -37.55 -40.04
CA LYS A 202 2.12 -38.40 -39.28
C LYS A 202 2.82 -37.55 -38.22
N GLY A 203 2.67 -37.92 -36.92
CA GLY A 203 3.23 -37.15 -35.83
C GLY A 203 2.35 -35.96 -35.39
N ASP A 204 1.02 -36.02 -35.57
CA ASP A 204 0.07 -34.95 -35.18
C ASP A 204 0.05 -34.60 -33.69
N ASP A 205 0.56 -35.51 -32.84
CA ASP A 205 0.61 -35.33 -31.38
C ASP A 205 1.81 -34.50 -30.92
N THR A 206 2.73 -34.12 -31.81
CA THR A 206 3.92 -33.34 -31.49
C THR A 206 3.96 -32.03 -32.25
N PRO A 207 4.47 -30.93 -31.64
CA PRO A 207 4.70 -29.69 -32.36
C PRO A 207 5.64 -29.88 -33.56
N ILE A 208 5.42 -29.14 -34.64
CA ILE A 208 6.30 -29.12 -35.81
C ILE A 208 7.52 -28.27 -35.48
N GLU A 209 8.72 -28.84 -35.63
CA GLU A 209 9.97 -28.10 -35.46
C GLU A 209 10.28 -27.23 -36.68
N PRO A 210 11.03 -26.14 -36.54
CA PRO A 210 11.45 -25.31 -37.65
C PRO A 210 12.26 -26.10 -38.68
N GLY A 211 11.74 -26.18 -39.94
CA GLY A 211 12.38 -26.93 -41.01
C GLY A 211 11.94 -28.42 -41.16
N GLU A 212 11.03 -28.88 -40.32
CA GLU A 212 10.48 -30.22 -40.35
C GLU A 212 9.46 -30.37 -41.49
N TRP A 213 9.51 -31.52 -42.25
CA TRP A 213 8.54 -31.93 -43.25
C TRP A 213 7.77 -33.14 -42.75
N ARG A 214 6.44 -33.10 -42.81
CA ARG A 214 5.58 -34.22 -42.37
C ARG A 214 4.75 -34.76 -43.52
N ASP A 215 4.65 -36.09 -43.61
CA ASP A 215 3.80 -36.78 -44.55
C ASP A 215 2.32 -36.60 -44.14
N VAL A 216 1.48 -36.37 -45.14
CA VAL A 216 0.05 -36.13 -44.95
C VAL A 216 -0.75 -37.02 -45.86
N ASP A 217 -1.64 -37.84 -45.30
CA ASP A 217 -2.61 -38.63 -46.08
C ASP A 217 -3.89 -37.82 -46.29
N VAL A 218 -4.21 -37.55 -47.55
CA VAL A 218 -5.38 -36.78 -47.95
C VAL A 218 -6.46 -37.73 -48.48
N PRO A 219 -7.66 -37.78 -47.88
CA PRO A 219 -8.71 -38.74 -48.32
C PRO A 219 -9.30 -38.42 -49.68
N SER A 220 -9.35 -37.15 -50.09
CA SER A 220 -9.77 -36.68 -51.40
C SER A 220 -9.44 -35.22 -51.62
N GLY A 221 -9.15 -34.83 -52.86
CA GLY A 221 -8.84 -33.43 -53.20
C GLY A 221 -7.40 -33.01 -52.90
N SER A 222 -7.16 -31.72 -52.82
CA SER A 222 -5.85 -31.16 -52.46
C SER A 222 -5.70 -30.97 -50.95
N ILE A 223 -4.45 -30.91 -50.48
CA ILE A 223 -4.17 -30.59 -49.05
C ILE A 223 -4.81 -29.27 -48.69
N ARG A 224 -4.80 -28.29 -49.60
CA ARG A 224 -5.33 -26.95 -49.41
C ARG A 224 -6.85 -26.94 -49.15
N ASP A 225 -7.59 -27.90 -49.71
CA ASP A 225 -9.05 -28.01 -49.52
C ASP A 225 -9.43 -28.66 -48.16
N ASN A 226 -8.46 -29.33 -47.56
CA ASN A 226 -8.64 -30.08 -46.32
C ASN A 226 -8.08 -29.36 -45.07
N ILE A 227 -7.33 -28.26 -45.23
CA ILE A 227 -6.76 -27.44 -44.20
C ILE A 227 -7.15 -25.99 -44.43
N MET A 228 -7.80 -25.37 -43.45
CA MET A 228 -8.16 -23.95 -43.49
C MET A 228 -7.52 -23.26 -42.32
N PRO A 229 -6.52 -22.39 -42.50
CA PRO A 229 -6.00 -21.56 -41.40
C PRO A 229 -7.09 -20.59 -40.94
N LEU A 230 -7.19 -20.41 -39.63
CA LEU A 230 -8.10 -19.40 -39.07
C LEU A 230 -7.57 -18.00 -39.40
N PRO A 231 -8.44 -17.07 -39.83
CA PRO A 231 -8.03 -15.72 -40.22
C PRO A 231 -7.78 -14.86 -38.98
N TYR A 232 -6.64 -15.05 -38.34
CA TYR A 232 -6.21 -14.18 -37.27
C TYR A 232 -5.76 -12.84 -37.85
N LYS A 233 -6.24 -11.77 -37.21
CA LYS A 233 -5.81 -10.41 -37.58
C LYS A 233 -4.52 -10.07 -36.83
N GLU A 234 -3.66 -9.32 -37.50
CA GLU A 234 -2.49 -8.71 -36.87
C GLU A 234 -2.90 -7.78 -35.71
N PRO A 235 -2.01 -7.56 -34.72
CA PRO A 235 -2.25 -6.61 -33.66
C PRO A 235 -2.66 -5.23 -34.20
N SER A 236 -3.75 -4.69 -33.68
CA SER A 236 -4.31 -3.44 -34.22
C SER A 236 -3.38 -2.26 -33.88
N GLN A 237 -2.96 -1.51 -34.90
CA GLN A 237 -2.19 -0.27 -34.75
C GLN A 237 -2.95 0.77 -33.94
N VAL A 238 -4.28 0.76 -33.93
CA VAL A 238 -5.11 1.62 -33.12
C VAL A 238 -4.90 1.37 -31.62
N LEU A 239 -4.75 0.10 -31.21
CA LEU A 239 -4.45 -0.26 -29.83
C LEU A 239 -3.08 0.24 -29.39
N VAL A 240 -2.06 0.19 -30.27
CA VAL A 240 -0.73 0.76 -29.98
C VAL A 240 -0.80 2.26 -29.80
N THR A 241 -1.54 2.96 -30.66
CA THR A 241 -1.74 4.41 -30.57
C THR A 241 -2.47 4.78 -29.27
N LEU A 242 -3.52 4.02 -28.92
CA LEU A 242 -4.28 4.22 -27.68
C LEU A 242 -3.41 3.96 -26.44
N LEU A 243 -2.56 2.94 -26.45
CA LEU A 243 -1.62 2.65 -25.37
C LEU A 243 -0.65 3.83 -25.16
N ASN A 244 -0.10 4.37 -26.24
CA ASN A 244 0.80 5.53 -26.16
C ASN A 244 0.08 6.77 -25.59
N GLN A 245 -1.16 7.00 -26.01
CA GLN A 245 -1.96 8.10 -25.48
C GLN A 245 -2.26 7.93 -23.99
N ILE A 246 -2.70 6.75 -23.57
CA ILE A 246 -2.97 6.43 -22.16
C ILE A 246 -1.71 6.58 -21.31
N THR A 247 -0.56 6.12 -21.80
CA THR A 247 0.71 6.26 -21.11
C THR A 247 1.12 7.73 -20.94
N THR A 248 0.97 8.52 -21.99
CA THR A 248 1.28 9.96 -21.97
C THR A 248 0.38 10.72 -21.01
N GLU A 249 -0.92 10.49 -21.05
CA GLU A 249 -1.86 11.12 -20.12
C GLU A 249 -1.66 10.66 -18.68
N GLY A 250 -1.37 9.36 -18.47
CA GLY A 250 -1.05 8.83 -17.14
C GLY A 250 0.20 9.47 -16.54
N ARG A 251 1.26 9.66 -17.32
CA ARG A 251 2.48 10.37 -16.89
C ARG A 251 2.19 11.83 -16.56
N ARG A 252 1.42 12.51 -17.40
CA ARG A 252 1.01 13.90 -17.19
C ARG A 252 0.23 14.08 -15.89
N LEU A 253 -0.75 13.22 -15.64
CA LEU A 253 -1.55 13.24 -14.41
C LEU A 253 -0.73 12.86 -13.16
N GLY A 254 0.24 11.97 -13.31
CA GLY A 254 1.17 11.59 -12.25
C GLY A 254 2.22 12.65 -11.95
N ALA A 255 2.23 13.79 -12.67
CA ALA A 255 3.25 14.83 -12.60
C ALA A 255 4.69 14.28 -12.77
N ILE A 256 4.83 13.18 -13.51
CA ILE A 256 6.13 12.59 -13.85
C ILE A 256 6.63 13.33 -15.09
N SER A 257 7.53 14.28 -14.90
CA SER A 257 8.23 14.90 -16.03
C SER A 257 9.35 13.97 -16.52
N ASP A 258 9.48 13.82 -17.85
CA ASP A 258 10.64 13.21 -18.46
C ASP A 258 11.85 14.18 -18.32
N MET A 259 12.37 14.29 -17.10
CA MET A 259 13.70 14.90 -16.91
C MET A 259 14.72 13.86 -17.39
N ASN A 260 15.16 14.01 -18.61
CA ASN A 260 16.32 13.27 -19.12
C ASN A 260 17.53 13.68 -18.27
N ILE A 261 17.99 12.75 -17.44
CA ILE A 261 19.20 12.92 -16.60
C ILE A 261 20.44 13.22 -17.47
N SER A 262 20.36 12.98 -18.78
CA SER A 262 21.42 13.29 -19.75
C SER A 262 21.67 14.79 -19.97
N ASP A 263 20.73 15.68 -19.61
CA ASP A 263 20.90 17.13 -19.78
C ASP A 263 21.52 17.82 -18.54
N MET A 264 21.95 17.05 -17.54
CA MET A 264 22.61 17.55 -16.33
C MET A 264 24.14 17.28 -16.33
N SER A 265 24.75 17.10 -17.48
CA SER A 265 26.23 16.97 -17.59
C SER A 265 26.87 18.25 -18.09
#